data_fc7a21c3cc0f6b0c35144685908425cb
#
_entry.id   fc7a21c3cc0f6b0c35144685908425cb
#
_cell.length_a   1.000
_cell.length_b   1.000
_cell.length_c   1.000
_cell.angle_alpha   90.00
_cell.angle_beta   90.00
_cell.angle_gamma   90.00
#
_symmetry.space_group_name_H-M   'P 1'
#
loop_
_entity.id
_entity.type
_entity.pdbx_description
1 polymer ?
#
loop_
_entity_poly.entity_id
_entity_poly.type
_entity_poly.pdbx_seq_one_letter_code
_entity_poly.pdbx_strand_id
1 'polypeptide(L)'
;VNYKSIPSAFESIFSSAFGIRPLTGGAAGYAVKQAISTGFKRGIFSNEAGLGTTAAIHAESEGISPHEQGLMNMFEVITDTFIICTLTALCILTSGAQGSGADGAELVTTACKTAFGDISGKIVAISICGFSLATVMGWSKIGLGAADYLGGKVRICLLYTSPSPRDR
;
A
#
# COMPACT_ATOMS: atom_id res chain seq x y z
N VAL A 1 21.41 -3.47 -12.16
CA VAL A 1 20.49 -2.38 -11.77
C VAL A 1 20.41 -1.39 -12.92
N ASN A 2 19.21 -1.21 -13.49
CA ASN A 2 18.96 -0.39 -14.69
C ASN A 2 18.86 1.12 -14.35
N TYR A 3 19.88 1.66 -13.66
CA TYR A 3 19.85 3.09 -13.25
C TYR A 3 19.73 4.05 -14.45
N LYS A 4 20.22 3.65 -15.63
CA LYS A 4 20.09 4.43 -16.86
C LYS A 4 18.63 4.56 -17.35
N SER A 5 17.75 3.68 -16.95
CA SER A 5 16.32 3.70 -17.30
C SER A 5 15.46 4.49 -16.31
N ILE A 6 16.03 5.01 -15.22
CA ILE A 6 15.29 5.79 -14.24
C ILE A 6 14.72 7.09 -14.84
N PRO A 7 15.50 7.89 -15.61
CA PRO A 7 14.95 9.11 -16.21
C PRO A 7 13.79 8.82 -17.18
N SER A 8 13.90 7.77 -17.99
CA SER A 8 12.82 7.38 -18.91
C SER A 8 11.59 6.84 -18.20
N ALA A 9 11.76 6.19 -17.04
CA ALA A 9 10.64 5.77 -16.19
C ALA A 9 9.89 6.98 -15.61
N PHE A 10 10.59 7.99 -15.12
CA PHE A 10 9.97 9.24 -14.67
C PHE A 10 9.27 9.97 -15.83
N GLU A 11 9.91 10.09 -16.99
CA GLU A 11 9.29 10.66 -18.18
C GLU A 11 7.99 9.91 -18.54
N SER A 12 7.99 8.59 -18.49
CA SER A 12 6.79 7.78 -18.73
C SER A 12 5.68 8.05 -17.71
N ILE A 13 6.01 8.20 -16.44
CA ILE A 13 5.05 8.53 -15.38
C ILE A 13 4.43 9.90 -15.64
N PHE A 14 5.26 10.93 -15.85
CA PHE A 14 4.79 12.29 -16.06
C PHE A 14 4.04 12.46 -17.38
N SER A 15 4.53 11.84 -18.46
CA SER A 15 3.84 11.88 -19.75
C SER A 15 2.51 11.15 -19.72
N SER A 16 2.40 10.07 -18.96
CA SER A 16 1.14 9.36 -18.79
C SER A 16 0.16 10.11 -17.88
N ALA A 17 0.66 10.81 -16.86
CA ALA A 17 -0.16 11.59 -15.95
C ALA A 17 -0.69 12.91 -16.58
N PHE A 18 0.15 13.61 -17.34
CA PHE A 18 -0.13 14.93 -17.88
C PHE A 18 -0.23 14.98 -19.40
N GLY A 19 0.17 13.91 -20.09
CA GLY A 19 0.08 13.79 -21.54
C GLY A 19 -1.37 13.65 -21.99
N ILE A 20 -1.97 14.79 -22.36
CA ILE A 20 -3.26 14.81 -23.07
C ILE A 20 -2.98 14.29 -24.49
N ARG A 21 -2.99 12.98 -24.67
CA ARG A 21 -3.13 12.45 -26.02
C ARG A 21 -4.57 12.70 -26.43
N PRO A 22 -4.86 13.38 -27.53
CA PRO A 22 -6.20 13.49 -28.09
C PRO A 22 -6.58 12.11 -28.66
N LEU A 23 -6.95 11.17 -27.77
CA LEU A 23 -7.64 9.97 -28.20
C LEU A 23 -9.10 10.32 -28.38
N THR A 24 -9.52 10.22 -29.61
CA THR A 24 -10.89 10.32 -30.12
C THR A 24 -11.94 9.87 -29.10
N GLY A 25 -12.71 10.85 -28.55
CA GLY A 25 -14.01 10.62 -27.88
C GLY A 25 -13.97 9.73 -26.62
N GLY A 26 -14.90 9.81 -25.79
CA GLY A 26 -15.26 9.01 -24.59
C GLY A 26 -14.28 8.01 -23.95
N ALA A 27 -13.53 7.23 -24.74
CA ALA A 27 -12.64 6.18 -24.24
C ALA A 27 -11.41 6.72 -23.47
N ALA A 28 -10.84 7.85 -23.91
CA ALA A 28 -9.70 8.47 -23.20
C ALA A 28 -10.14 9.09 -21.87
N GLY A 29 -11.29 9.76 -21.85
CA GLY A 29 -11.87 10.30 -20.62
C GLY A 29 -12.20 9.19 -19.61
N TYR A 30 -12.68 8.05 -20.07
CA TYR A 30 -12.93 6.89 -19.24
C TYR A 30 -11.62 6.33 -18.64
N ALA A 31 -10.57 6.17 -19.44
CA ALA A 31 -9.28 5.66 -18.98
C ALA A 31 -8.65 6.57 -17.92
N VAL A 32 -8.68 7.89 -18.13
CA VAL A 32 -8.20 8.89 -17.15
C VAL A 32 -9.03 8.83 -15.87
N LYS A 33 -10.35 8.80 -15.97
CA LYS A 33 -11.23 8.63 -14.80
C LYS A 33 -10.92 7.35 -14.03
N GLN A 34 -10.72 6.24 -14.75
CA GLN A 34 -10.37 4.95 -14.15
C GLN A 34 -9.03 5.01 -13.42
N ALA A 35 -8.01 5.60 -14.05
CA ALA A 35 -6.67 5.74 -13.45
C ALA A 35 -6.72 6.60 -12.18
N ILE A 36 -7.37 7.77 -12.22
CA ILE A 36 -7.55 8.65 -11.07
C ILE A 36 -8.33 7.93 -9.97
N SER A 37 -9.46 7.32 -10.30
CA SER A 37 -10.29 6.63 -9.32
C SER A 37 -9.54 5.47 -8.66
N THR A 38 -8.79 4.68 -9.42
CA THR A 38 -8.00 3.56 -8.90
C THR A 38 -6.83 4.05 -8.05
N GLY A 39 -6.12 5.09 -8.50
CA GLY A 39 -5.03 5.71 -7.76
C GLY A 39 -5.50 6.27 -6.41
N PHE A 40 -6.61 7.00 -6.41
CA PHE A 40 -7.21 7.52 -5.17
C PHE A 40 -7.61 6.41 -4.20
N LYS A 41 -8.33 5.40 -4.69
CA LYS A 41 -8.74 4.25 -3.85
C LYS A 41 -7.54 3.54 -3.24
N ARG A 42 -6.49 3.30 -4.02
CA ARG A 42 -5.27 2.65 -3.55
C ARG A 42 -4.50 3.50 -2.53
N GLY A 43 -4.36 4.80 -2.78
CA GLY A 43 -3.67 5.73 -1.87
C GLY A 43 -4.41 5.90 -0.54
N ILE A 44 -5.73 6.10 -0.56
CA ILE A 44 -6.54 6.19 0.66
C ILE A 44 -6.44 4.90 1.47
N PHE A 45 -6.51 3.75 0.80
CA PHE A 45 -6.45 2.45 1.47
C PHE A 45 -5.06 2.16 2.05
N SER A 46 -3.99 2.46 1.33
CA SER A 46 -2.61 2.24 1.80
C SER A 46 -2.26 3.09 3.02
N ASN A 47 -2.71 4.35 3.04
CA ASN A 47 -2.43 5.29 4.13
C ASN A 47 -3.52 5.31 5.21
N GLU A 48 -4.55 4.46 5.08
CA GLU A 48 -5.73 4.45 5.98
C GLU A 48 -6.34 5.86 6.19
N ALA A 49 -6.24 6.71 5.16
CA ALA A 49 -6.59 8.13 5.25
C ALA A 49 -8.07 8.33 5.59
N GLY A 50 -8.33 9.03 6.69
CA GLY A 50 -9.68 9.34 7.16
C GLY A 50 -10.37 8.24 7.96
N LEU A 51 -9.76 7.06 8.14
CA LEU A 51 -10.34 5.97 8.94
C LEU A 51 -10.14 6.15 10.44
N GLY A 52 -9.13 6.94 10.85
CA GLY A 52 -8.79 7.16 12.26
C GLY A 52 -8.06 5.97 12.93
N THR A 53 -7.80 4.90 12.21
CA THR A 53 -7.12 3.70 12.69
C THR A 53 -5.71 4.00 13.15
N THR A 54 -4.95 4.76 12.37
CA THR A 54 -3.60 5.20 12.70
C THR A 54 -3.60 6.03 13.99
N ALA A 55 -4.53 6.98 14.15
CA ALA A 55 -4.65 7.77 15.35
C ALA A 55 -4.99 6.91 16.58
N ALA A 56 -5.82 5.88 16.42
CA ALA A 56 -6.18 4.95 17.49
C ALA A 56 -4.97 4.11 17.95
N ILE A 57 -4.15 3.62 17.02
CA ILE A 57 -2.93 2.87 17.35
C ILE A 57 -1.91 3.76 18.06
N HIS A 58 -1.71 4.98 17.58
CA HIS A 58 -0.74 5.92 18.12
C HIS A 58 -1.18 6.51 19.47
N ALA A 59 -2.49 6.56 19.77
CA ALA A 59 -3.00 7.05 21.04
C ALA A 59 -2.60 6.18 22.24
N GLU A 60 -2.21 4.91 22.02
CA GLU A 60 -1.73 4.00 23.05
C GLU A 60 -0.23 4.16 23.37
N SER A 61 0.47 5.08 22.69
CA SER A 61 1.90 5.29 22.91
C SER A 61 2.15 6.00 24.24
N GLU A 62 2.90 5.34 25.12
CA GLU A 62 3.27 5.89 26.41
C GLU A 62 4.61 6.65 26.34
N GLY A 63 4.74 7.74 27.11
CA GLY A 63 6.01 8.47 27.27
C GLY A 63 6.36 9.44 26.15
N ILE A 64 5.50 9.61 25.14
CA ILE A 64 5.69 10.54 24.03
C ILE A 64 4.53 11.54 24.02
N SER A 65 4.84 12.82 23.75
CA SER A 65 3.78 13.84 23.67
C SER A 65 2.87 13.60 22.45
N PRO A 66 1.58 13.96 22.51
CA PRO A 66 0.66 13.82 21.36
C PRO A 66 1.15 14.55 20.10
N HIS A 67 1.88 15.66 20.27
CA HIS A 67 2.46 16.43 19.18
C HIS A 67 3.59 15.66 18.48
N GLU A 68 4.52 15.10 19.24
CA GLU A 68 5.61 14.28 18.70
C GLU A 68 5.08 13.03 18.00
N GLN A 69 4.07 12.39 18.58
CA GLN A 69 3.42 11.24 17.99
C GLN A 69 2.75 11.59 16.65
N GLY A 70 2.10 12.76 16.56
CA GLY A 70 1.53 13.26 15.32
C GLY A 70 2.60 13.51 14.23
N LEU A 71 3.76 14.05 14.61
CA LEU A 71 4.88 14.23 13.68
C LEU A 71 5.45 12.90 13.19
N MET A 72 5.58 11.91 14.07
CA MET A 72 6.01 10.55 13.69
C MET A 72 5.07 9.93 12.67
N ASN A 73 3.75 10.05 12.89
CA ASN A 73 2.74 9.56 11.95
C ASN A 73 2.82 10.26 10.58
N MET A 74 3.03 11.57 10.56
CA MET A 74 3.24 12.29 9.29
C MET A 74 4.49 11.79 8.57
N PHE A 75 5.58 11.56 9.29
CA PHE A 75 6.82 11.03 8.72
C PHE A 75 6.64 9.61 8.15
N GLU A 76 5.88 8.76 8.83
CA GLU A 76 5.53 7.42 8.38
C GLU A 76 4.80 7.46 7.03
N VAL A 77 3.72 8.25 6.92
CA VAL A 77 2.93 8.41 5.68
C VAL A 77 3.78 8.97 4.54
N ILE A 78 4.64 9.95 4.80
CA ILE A 78 5.55 10.51 3.80
C ILE A 78 6.53 9.44 3.33
N THR A 79 7.12 8.68 4.25
CA THR A 79 8.09 7.64 3.91
C THR A 79 7.44 6.53 3.08
N ASP A 80 6.28 6.05 3.47
CA ASP A 80 5.55 5.03 2.72
C ASP A 80 5.21 5.53 1.31
N THR A 81 4.58 6.68 1.20
CA THR A 81 4.07 7.17 -0.08
C THR A 81 5.16 7.66 -1.02
N PHE A 82 6.09 8.48 -0.55
CA PHE A 82 7.12 9.08 -1.42
C PHE A 82 8.33 8.18 -1.64
N ILE A 83 8.73 7.38 -0.65
CA ILE A 83 9.92 6.54 -0.78
C ILE A 83 9.52 5.14 -1.24
N ILE A 84 8.72 4.42 -0.47
CA ILE A 84 8.44 3.00 -0.74
C ILE A 84 7.62 2.82 -2.03
N CYS A 85 6.54 3.56 -2.19
CA CYS A 85 5.71 3.45 -3.40
C CYS A 85 6.46 3.90 -4.66
N THR A 86 7.29 4.95 -4.58
CA THR A 86 8.10 5.40 -5.71
C THR A 86 9.15 4.37 -6.10
N LEU A 87 9.86 3.79 -5.13
CA LEU A 87 10.84 2.73 -5.38
C LEU A 87 10.20 1.50 -6.02
N THR A 88 9.03 1.09 -5.54
CA THR A 88 8.28 -0.03 -6.11
C THR A 88 7.86 0.26 -7.55
N ALA A 89 7.33 1.46 -7.82
CA ALA A 89 6.94 1.87 -9.16
C ALA A 89 8.15 1.90 -10.12
N LEU A 90 9.27 2.47 -9.68
CA LEU A 90 10.50 2.47 -10.46
C LEU A 90 11.03 1.06 -10.74
N CYS A 91 10.95 0.18 -9.75
CA CYS A 91 11.35 -1.22 -9.91
C CYS A 91 10.52 -1.91 -11.02
N ILE A 92 9.19 -1.73 -11.00
CA ILE A 92 8.29 -2.30 -12.00
C ILE A 92 8.55 -1.71 -13.39
N LEU A 93 8.70 -0.40 -13.50
CA LEU A 93 8.87 0.28 -14.78
C LEU A 93 10.23 -0.01 -15.41
N THR A 94 11.32 0.01 -14.62
CA THR A 94 12.68 -0.23 -15.14
C THR A 94 12.96 -1.69 -15.43
N SER A 95 12.21 -2.63 -14.84
CA SER A 95 12.28 -4.05 -15.15
C SER A 95 11.47 -4.46 -16.38
N GLY A 96 10.54 -3.61 -16.84
CA GLY A 96 9.60 -3.93 -17.92
C GLY A 96 8.51 -4.93 -17.52
N ALA A 97 8.37 -5.24 -16.25
CA ALA A 97 7.40 -6.21 -15.73
C ALA A 97 5.94 -5.83 -16.03
N GLN A 98 5.65 -4.53 -16.25
CA GLN A 98 4.32 -4.04 -16.64
C GLN A 98 3.75 -4.70 -17.91
N GLY A 99 4.62 -5.18 -18.81
CA GLY A 99 4.21 -5.88 -20.03
C GLY A 99 3.84 -7.36 -19.83
N SER A 100 4.06 -7.93 -18.65
CA SER A 100 3.82 -9.35 -18.36
C SER A 100 2.35 -9.73 -18.19
N GLY A 101 1.45 -8.75 -17.99
CA GLY A 101 0.04 -9.00 -17.65
C GLY A 101 -0.17 -9.52 -16.22
N ALA A 102 0.88 -9.63 -15.42
CA ALA A 102 0.80 -9.98 -14.01
C ALA A 102 0.23 -8.83 -13.18
N ASP A 103 -0.41 -9.12 -12.05
CA ASP A 103 -1.00 -8.11 -11.16
C ASP A 103 -0.57 -8.34 -9.71
N GLY A 104 -0.68 -7.29 -8.88
CA GLY A 104 -0.40 -7.35 -7.45
C GLY A 104 0.99 -7.88 -7.09
N ALA A 105 1.06 -8.87 -6.22
CA ALA A 105 2.32 -9.45 -5.73
C ALA A 105 3.12 -10.18 -6.82
N GLU A 106 2.43 -10.75 -7.82
CA GLU A 106 3.08 -11.43 -8.95
C GLU A 106 3.85 -10.42 -9.81
N LEU A 107 3.28 -9.24 -10.05
CA LEU A 107 3.95 -8.15 -10.77
C LEU A 107 5.24 -7.73 -10.06
N VAL A 108 5.20 -7.55 -8.74
CA VAL A 108 6.39 -7.20 -7.93
C VAL A 108 7.42 -8.33 -7.98
N THR A 109 6.98 -9.58 -7.88
CA THR A 109 7.87 -10.75 -7.98
C THR A 109 8.57 -10.80 -9.34
N THR A 110 7.83 -10.55 -10.42
CA THR A 110 8.36 -10.51 -11.78
C THR A 110 9.37 -9.38 -11.96
N ALA A 111 9.07 -8.20 -11.40
CA ALA A 111 9.98 -7.07 -11.38
C ALA A 111 11.28 -7.38 -10.62
N CYS A 112 11.17 -7.99 -9.45
CA CYS A 112 12.32 -8.39 -8.63
C CYS A 112 13.15 -9.51 -9.27
N LYS A 113 12.55 -10.34 -10.12
CA LYS A 113 13.24 -11.45 -10.78
C LYS A 113 14.39 -10.99 -11.68
N THR A 114 14.29 -9.79 -12.26
CA THR A 114 15.38 -9.21 -13.06
C THR A 114 16.63 -8.86 -12.23
N ALA A 115 16.45 -8.59 -10.91
CA ALA A 115 17.54 -8.22 -10.02
C ALA A 115 18.06 -9.41 -9.18
N PHE A 116 17.15 -10.25 -8.67
CA PHE A 116 17.43 -11.33 -7.72
C PHE A 116 17.29 -12.73 -8.30
N GLY A 117 16.90 -12.86 -9.58
CA GLY A 117 16.70 -14.17 -10.21
C GLY A 117 15.60 -14.99 -9.52
N ASP A 118 15.80 -16.31 -9.42
CA ASP A 118 14.79 -17.23 -8.89
C ASP A 118 14.52 -17.11 -7.39
N ILE A 119 15.39 -16.42 -6.65
CA ILE A 119 15.20 -16.18 -5.21
C ILE A 119 14.16 -15.09 -4.92
N SER A 120 13.79 -14.28 -5.93
CA SER A 120 12.86 -13.15 -5.82
C SER A 120 11.51 -13.56 -5.22
N GLY A 121 10.96 -14.70 -5.64
CA GLY A 121 9.70 -15.21 -5.11
C GLY A 121 9.74 -15.48 -3.61
N LYS A 122 10.86 -16.00 -3.10
CA LYS A 122 11.04 -16.25 -1.66
C LYS A 122 11.16 -14.95 -0.87
N ILE A 123 11.91 -13.97 -1.40
CA ILE A 123 12.07 -12.66 -0.77
C ILE A 123 10.72 -11.95 -0.67
N VAL A 124 9.96 -11.89 -1.77
CA VAL A 124 8.63 -11.26 -1.80
C VAL A 124 7.65 -11.99 -0.88
N ALA A 125 7.66 -13.32 -0.87
CA ALA A 125 6.79 -14.11 0.01
C ALA A 125 7.08 -13.86 1.50
N ILE A 126 8.36 -13.82 1.89
CA ILE A 126 8.75 -13.52 3.27
C ILE A 126 8.34 -12.08 3.66
N SER A 127 8.53 -11.12 2.75
CA SER A 127 8.12 -9.74 2.99
C SER A 127 6.61 -9.62 3.17
N ILE A 128 5.81 -10.25 2.29
CA ILE A 128 4.34 -10.27 2.41
C ILE A 128 3.90 -10.93 3.72
N CYS A 129 4.53 -12.03 4.11
CA CYS A 129 4.24 -12.69 5.38
C CYS A 129 4.50 -11.77 6.57
N GLY A 130 5.63 -11.06 6.59
CA GLY A 130 5.96 -10.08 7.62
C GLY A 130 4.96 -8.93 7.69
N PHE A 131 4.61 -8.33 6.55
CA PHE A 131 3.61 -7.25 6.48
C PHE A 131 2.22 -7.71 6.90
N SER A 132 1.81 -8.91 6.48
CA SER A 132 0.52 -9.48 6.88
C SER A 132 0.46 -9.70 8.39
N LEU A 133 1.53 -10.22 8.99
CA LEU A 133 1.62 -10.40 10.44
C LEU A 133 1.52 -9.06 11.19
N ALA A 134 2.27 -8.05 10.75
CA ALA A 134 2.22 -6.71 11.34
C ALA A 134 0.81 -6.10 11.24
N THR A 135 0.15 -6.24 10.09
CA THR A 135 -1.22 -5.76 9.87
C THR A 135 -2.20 -6.46 10.81
N VAL A 136 -2.13 -7.79 10.92
CA VAL A 136 -3.01 -8.55 11.83
C VAL A 136 -2.80 -8.12 13.28
N MET A 137 -1.56 -7.90 13.70
CA MET A 137 -1.25 -7.42 15.04
C MET A 137 -1.81 -6.01 15.31
N GLY A 138 -1.67 -5.08 14.38
CA GLY A 138 -2.22 -3.72 14.47
C GLY A 138 -3.75 -3.73 14.57
N TRP A 139 -4.41 -4.42 13.64
CA TRP A 139 -5.88 -4.51 13.62
C TRP A 139 -6.44 -5.26 14.82
N SER A 140 -5.73 -6.27 15.34
CA SER A 140 -6.16 -6.97 16.56
C SER A 140 -6.17 -6.03 17.77
N LYS A 141 -5.21 -5.12 17.90
CA LYS A 141 -5.20 -4.10 18.96
C LYS A 141 -6.40 -3.17 18.87
N ILE A 142 -6.69 -2.64 17.68
CA ILE A 142 -7.87 -1.78 17.45
C ILE A 142 -9.15 -2.53 17.82
N GLY A 143 -9.27 -3.79 17.39
CA GLY A 143 -10.41 -4.65 17.72
C GLY A 143 -10.57 -4.90 19.20
N LEU A 144 -9.48 -5.12 19.93
CA LEU A 144 -9.50 -5.31 21.37
C LEU A 144 -9.89 -4.01 22.10
N GLY A 145 -9.35 -2.86 21.70
CA GLY A 145 -9.75 -1.55 22.27
C GLY A 145 -11.22 -1.26 22.06
N ALA A 146 -11.77 -1.53 20.88
CA ALA A 146 -13.20 -1.40 20.61
C ALA A 146 -14.06 -2.35 21.47
N ALA A 147 -13.58 -3.59 21.68
CA ALA A 147 -14.27 -4.58 22.51
C ALA A 147 -14.28 -4.19 24.00
N ASP A 148 -13.19 -3.63 24.50
CA ASP A 148 -13.10 -3.14 25.88
C ASP A 148 -14.05 -1.95 26.10
N TYR A 149 -14.19 -1.07 25.10
CA TYR A 149 -15.18 0.01 25.13
C TYR A 149 -16.63 -0.50 25.19
N LEU A 150 -16.93 -1.59 24.49
CA LEU A 150 -18.27 -2.22 24.46
C LEU A 150 -18.60 -3.08 25.69
N GLY A 151 -17.72 -3.17 26.68
CA GLY A 151 -17.99 -3.83 27.96
C GLY A 151 -17.33 -5.20 28.18
N GLY A 152 -16.16 -5.42 27.63
CA GLY A 152 -15.22 -6.51 27.99
C GLY A 152 -15.65 -7.95 27.72
N LYS A 153 -16.94 -8.29 27.84
CA LYS A 153 -17.46 -9.65 27.59
C LYS A 153 -17.49 -10.03 26.11
N VAL A 154 -17.44 -9.05 25.22
CA VAL A 154 -17.47 -9.20 23.76
C VAL A 154 -16.08 -9.58 23.20
N ARG A 155 -15.03 -9.38 23.98
CA ARG A 155 -13.63 -9.59 23.58
C ARG A 155 -13.36 -11.00 23.03
N ILE A 156 -13.83 -12.02 23.74
CA ILE A 156 -13.65 -13.43 23.32
C ILE A 156 -14.46 -13.71 22.06
N CYS A 157 -15.69 -13.20 21.99
CA CYS A 157 -16.56 -13.39 20.84
C CYS A 157 -15.97 -12.78 19.56
N LEU A 158 -15.43 -11.55 19.60
CA LEU A 158 -14.81 -10.90 18.45
C LEU A 158 -13.54 -11.59 17.95
N LEU A 159 -12.73 -12.16 18.84
CA LEU A 159 -11.53 -12.91 18.47
C LEU A 159 -11.86 -14.21 17.71
N TYR A 160 -12.97 -14.87 18.06
CA TYR A 160 -13.35 -16.14 17.47
C TYR A 160 -14.37 -16.03 16.32
N THR A 161 -15.10 -14.93 16.23
CA THR A 161 -16.20 -14.75 15.26
C THR A 161 -15.93 -13.67 14.23
N SER A 162 -14.72 -13.07 14.21
CA SER A 162 -14.35 -12.10 13.18
C SER A 162 -14.43 -12.78 11.81
N PRO A 163 -15.28 -12.28 10.88
CA PRO A 163 -15.43 -12.89 9.58
C PRO A 163 -14.10 -12.85 8.82
N SER A 164 -13.74 -13.99 8.24
CA SER A 164 -12.57 -14.07 7.37
C SER A 164 -12.74 -13.13 6.17
N PRO A 165 -11.66 -12.50 5.67
CA PRO A 165 -11.71 -11.73 4.43
C PRO A 165 -12.23 -12.51 3.20
N ARG A 166 -12.31 -13.83 3.31
CA ARG A 166 -12.85 -14.73 2.26
C ARG A 166 -14.39 -14.78 2.21
N ASP A 167 -15.05 -14.26 3.24
CA ASP A 167 -16.52 -14.34 3.36
C ASP A 167 -17.22 -13.08 2.84
N ARG A 168 -16.48 -12.22 2.10
CA ARG A 168 -17.00 -11.01 1.47
C ARG A 168 -16.86 -11.01 -0.03
#